data_2ec123735807f9e37e37c1946fd6c2cd
#
_entry.id   2ec123735807f9e37e37c1946fd6c2cd
#
_cell.length_a   1.000
_cell.length_b   1.000
_cell.length_c   1.000
_cell.angle_alpha   90.00
_cell.angle_beta   90.00
_cell.angle_gamma   90.00
#
_symmetry.space_group_name_H-M   'P 1'
#
loop_
_entity.id
_entity.type
_entity.pdbx_description
1 polymer ?
#
loop_
_entity_poly.entity_id
_entity_poly.type
_entity_poly.pdbx_seq_one_letter_code
_entity_poly.pdbx_strand_id
1 'polypeptide(L)'
;KEYWPNMISEYPVALLRIGIDGFKEINERLGTEYGDMVLKEVAKSIEQCLEEGQSVFRLFADEFLVVDVKHDSVEELANLYDHVRKSIDVLLTLHHYEVLYTISGGITQGDAVDADYMTTMKYSEFALQEAKRRGKNQVYLYEKQDYEDWRKKRNLMNMLRRCVTD
;
A
#
# COMPACT_ATOMS: atom_id res chain seq x y z
N LYS A 1 -4.28 1.77 17.09
CA LYS A 1 -3.55 2.98 17.58
C LYS A 1 -2.77 2.71 18.87
N GLU A 2 -3.29 1.90 19.79
CA GLU A 2 -2.65 1.63 21.10
C GLU A 2 -1.38 0.79 20.99
N TYR A 3 -1.26 -0.05 19.97
CA TYR A 3 -0.09 -0.92 19.76
C TYR A 3 1.07 -0.24 19.04
N TRP A 4 0.81 0.85 18.32
CA TRP A 4 1.81 1.49 17.47
C TRP A 4 3.04 2.02 18.23
N PRO A 5 2.89 2.78 19.34
CA PRO A 5 4.03 3.28 20.08
C PRO A 5 4.93 2.18 20.65
N ASN A 6 4.33 1.07 21.07
CA ASN A 6 5.08 -0.06 21.63
C ASN A 6 5.85 -0.83 20.55
N MET A 7 5.32 -0.92 19.34
CA MET A 7 5.99 -1.57 18.21
C MET A 7 7.23 -0.80 17.75
N ILE A 8 7.13 0.54 17.65
CA ILE A 8 8.23 1.38 17.19
C ILE A 8 9.37 1.44 18.21
N SER A 9 9.07 1.40 19.51
CA SER A 9 10.08 1.52 20.57
C SER A 9 10.93 0.27 20.79
N GLU A 10 10.47 -0.89 20.36
CA GLU A 10 11.10 -2.18 20.68
C GLU A 10 11.76 -2.85 19.47
N TYR A 11 11.34 -2.56 18.24
CA TYR A 11 11.78 -3.29 17.04
C TYR A 11 11.97 -2.37 15.84
N PRO A 12 12.95 -2.67 14.96
CA PRO A 12 12.95 -2.07 13.63
C PRO A 12 11.65 -2.45 12.92
N VAL A 13 10.95 -1.46 12.38
CA VAL A 13 9.66 -1.66 11.72
C VAL A 13 9.76 -1.20 10.28
N ALA A 14 9.33 -2.04 9.38
CA ALA A 14 9.11 -1.68 7.98
C ALA A 14 7.64 -1.93 7.61
N LEU A 15 7.10 -1.13 6.73
CA LEU A 15 5.71 -1.16 6.31
C LEU A 15 5.59 -1.36 4.81
N LEU A 16 4.67 -2.22 4.40
CA LEU A 16 4.24 -2.35 3.01
C LEU A 16 2.73 -2.07 2.94
N ARG A 17 2.33 -0.99 2.30
CA ARG A 17 0.93 -0.68 2.03
C ARG A 17 0.58 -1.13 0.63
N ILE A 18 -0.42 -2.00 0.51
CA ILE A 18 -0.87 -2.59 -0.75
C ILE A 18 -2.27 -2.07 -1.08
N GLY A 19 -2.49 -1.71 -2.32
CA GLY A 19 -3.81 -1.33 -2.84
C GLY A 19 -4.12 -2.05 -4.14
N ILE A 20 -5.40 -2.36 -4.36
CA ILE A 20 -5.88 -2.98 -5.59
C ILE A 20 -6.04 -1.92 -6.66
N ASP A 21 -5.40 -2.11 -7.81
CA ASP A 21 -5.49 -1.17 -8.91
C ASP A 21 -6.86 -1.27 -9.59
N GLY A 22 -7.51 -0.12 -9.76
CA GLY A 22 -8.80 -0.05 -10.43
C GLY A 22 -9.97 -0.68 -9.65
N PHE A 23 -9.89 -0.76 -8.33
CA PHE A 23 -10.93 -1.40 -7.51
C PHE A 23 -12.31 -0.73 -7.65
N LYS A 24 -12.35 0.58 -7.77
CA LYS A 24 -13.60 1.32 -8.01
C LYS A 24 -14.28 0.87 -9.31
N GLU A 25 -13.53 0.75 -10.38
CA GLU A 25 -14.03 0.28 -11.69
C GLU A 25 -14.52 -1.18 -11.62
N ILE A 26 -13.86 -2.03 -10.84
CA ILE A 26 -14.32 -3.40 -10.59
C ILE A 26 -15.71 -3.38 -9.97
N ASN A 27 -15.91 -2.61 -8.91
CA ASN A 27 -17.21 -2.49 -8.25
C ASN A 27 -18.29 -1.90 -9.16
N GLU A 28 -17.96 -0.88 -9.94
CA GLU A 28 -18.90 -0.23 -10.87
C GLU A 28 -19.33 -1.15 -12.02
N ARG A 29 -18.42 -1.98 -12.53
CA ARG A 29 -18.70 -2.87 -13.67
C ARG A 29 -19.29 -4.21 -13.28
N LEU A 30 -18.84 -4.80 -12.18
CA LEU A 30 -19.17 -6.18 -11.80
C LEU A 30 -19.96 -6.29 -10.48
N GLY A 31 -20.19 -5.14 -9.81
CA GLY A 31 -20.91 -5.09 -8.54
C GLY A 31 -20.04 -5.29 -7.32
N THR A 32 -20.59 -4.92 -6.18
CA THR A 32 -19.87 -4.96 -4.88
C THR A 32 -19.58 -6.38 -4.39
N GLU A 33 -20.41 -7.34 -4.76
CA GLU A 33 -20.18 -8.77 -4.41
C GLU A 33 -18.90 -9.30 -5.06
N TYR A 34 -18.67 -8.93 -6.32
CA TYR A 34 -17.42 -9.28 -7.02
C TYR A 34 -16.22 -8.57 -6.40
N GLY A 35 -16.35 -7.28 -6.07
CA GLY A 35 -15.33 -6.52 -5.36
C GLY A 35 -14.99 -7.15 -4.01
N ASP A 36 -15.98 -7.59 -3.24
CA ASP A 36 -15.77 -8.28 -1.96
C ASP A 36 -15.04 -9.61 -2.15
N MET A 37 -15.31 -10.34 -3.21
CA MET A 37 -14.58 -11.56 -3.57
C MET A 37 -13.12 -11.25 -3.86
N VAL A 38 -12.83 -10.22 -4.67
CA VAL A 38 -11.47 -9.76 -4.97
C VAL A 38 -10.72 -9.37 -3.70
N LEU A 39 -11.36 -8.63 -2.81
CA LEU A 39 -10.77 -8.25 -1.51
C LEU A 39 -10.37 -9.46 -0.66
N LYS A 40 -11.23 -10.47 -0.59
CA LYS A 40 -10.96 -11.71 0.14
C LYS A 40 -9.80 -12.49 -0.46
N GLU A 41 -9.71 -12.55 -1.78
CA GLU A 41 -8.62 -13.23 -2.47
C GLU A 41 -7.27 -12.53 -2.25
N VAL A 42 -7.24 -11.21 -2.35
CA VAL A 42 -6.03 -10.43 -2.09
C VAL A 42 -5.59 -10.60 -0.63
N ALA A 43 -6.52 -10.48 0.32
CA ALA A 43 -6.24 -10.72 1.73
C ALA A 43 -5.63 -12.10 1.97
N LYS A 44 -6.23 -13.15 1.43
CA LYS A 44 -5.76 -14.52 1.53
C LYS A 44 -4.38 -14.70 0.89
N SER A 45 -4.15 -14.10 -0.27
CA SER A 45 -2.85 -14.15 -0.95
C SER A 45 -1.75 -13.49 -0.11
N ILE A 46 -2.05 -12.35 0.52
CA ILE A 46 -1.11 -11.70 1.45
C ILE A 46 -0.84 -12.61 2.65
N GLU A 47 -1.87 -13.09 3.33
CA GLU A 47 -1.74 -13.95 4.51
C GLU A 47 -0.89 -15.19 4.25
N GLN A 48 -1.05 -15.81 3.09
CA GLN A 48 -0.29 -17.01 2.69
C GLN A 48 1.18 -16.73 2.38
N CYS A 49 1.53 -15.50 2.07
CA CYS A 49 2.91 -15.09 1.77
C CYS A 49 3.64 -14.49 2.96
N LEU A 50 2.95 -14.25 4.10
CA LEU A 50 3.58 -13.69 5.29
C LEU A 50 4.63 -14.61 5.87
N GLU A 51 5.72 -13.99 6.34
CA GLU A 51 6.79 -14.66 7.07
C GLU A 51 6.73 -14.33 8.57
N GLU A 52 7.58 -14.99 9.35
CA GLU A 52 7.68 -14.75 10.80
C GLU A 52 8.04 -13.29 11.08
N GLY A 53 7.28 -12.64 11.96
CA GLY A 53 7.44 -11.22 12.30
C GLY A 53 6.63 -10.28 11.42
N GLN A 54 5.93 -10.81 10.42
CA GLN A 54 5.05 -10.04 9.55
C GLN A 54 3.58 -10.24 9.93
N SER A 55 2.83 -9.14 9.87
CA SER A 55 1.38 -9.15 10.13
C SER A 55 0.67 -8.26 9.12
N VAL A 56 -0.53 -8.64 8.70
CA VAL A 56 -1.36 -7.86 7.78
C VAL A 56 -2.58 -7.30 8.48
N PHE A 57 -2.90 -6.06 8.17
CA PHE A 57 -4.08 -5.34 8.64
C PHE A 57 -4.84 -4.78 7.44
N ARG A 58 -6.15 -4.92 7.46
CA ARG A 58 -6.98 -4.20 6.50
C ARG A 58 -7.19 -2.77 6.99
N LEU A 59 -6.96 -1.80 6.11
CA LEU A 59 -7.18 -0.38 6.43
C LEU A 59 -8.62 0.00 6.10
N PHE A 60 -8.86 0.56 4.95
CA PHE A 60 -10.17 0.93 4.45
C PHE A 60 -10.21 0.72 2.92
N ALA A 61 -11.40 0.62 2.39
CA ALA A 61 -11.62 0.35 0.97
C ALA A 61 -10.84 -0.89 0.48
N ASP A 62 -9.89 -0.71 -0.42
CA ASP A 62 -9.11 -1.75 -1.08
C ASP A 62 -7.65 -1.82 -0.60
N GLU A 63 -7.35 -1.26 0.57
CA GLU A 63 -5.99 -1.13 1.07
C GLU A 63 -5.68 -2.04 2.26
N PHE A 64 -4.47 -2.61 2.23
CA PHE A 64 -3.91 -3.47 3.26
C PHE A 64 -2.55 -2.92 3.72
N LEU A 65 -2.23 -3.10 4.99
CA LEU A 65 -0.95 -2.72 5.57
C LEU A 65 -0.27 -3.96 6.13
N VAL A 66 0.90 -4.29 5.60
CA VAL A 66 1.80 -5.29 6.19
C VAL A 66 2.81 -4.57 7.06
N VAL A 67 2.97 -5.07 8.28
CA VAL A 67 3.94 -4.59 9.26
C VAL A 67 4.96 -5.70 9.49
N ASP A 68 6.24 -5.38 9.29
CA ASP A 68 7.35 -6.27 9.58
C ASP A 68 8.12 -5.73 10.79
N VAL A 69 8.14 -6.49 11.87
CA VAL A 69 8.85 -6.14 13.12
C VAL A 69 10.16 -6.90 13.30
N LYS A 70 10.52 -7.75 12.36
CA LYS A 70 11.70 -8.60 12.45
C LYS A 70 12.81 -8.19 11.50
N HIS A 71 12.44 -7.71 10.31
CA HIS A 71 13.38 -7.41 9.25
C HIS A 71 13.41 -5.91 8.98
N ASP A 72 14.56 -5.30 9.20
CA ASP A 72 14.82 -3.92 8.77
C ASP A 72 15.35 -3.92 7.33
N SER A 73 14.57 -4.52 6.43
CA SER A 73 14.97 -4.72 5.04
C SER A 73 13.83 -4.44 4.08
N VAL A 74 14.05 -3.46 3.22
CA VAL A 74 13.16 -3.17 2.07
C VAL A 74 13.05 -4.38 1.16
N GLU A 75 14.14 -5.12 1.00
CA GLU A 75 14.20 -6.29 0.12
C GLU A 75 13.21 -7.37 0.53
N GLU A 76 13.06 -7.62 1.83
CA GLU A 76 12.09 -8.61 2.34
C GLU A 76 10.64 -8.21 1.99
N LEU A 77 10.28 -6.95 2.16
CA LEU A 77 8.96 -6.47 1.80
C LEU A 77 8.73 -6.37 0.28
N ALA A 78 9.76 -6.05 -0.47
CA ALA A 78 9.69 -6.09 -1.93
C ALA A 78 9.50 -7.53 -2.45
N ASN A 79 10.19 -8.49 -1.86
CA ASN A 79 10.00 -9.91 -2.15
C ASN A 79 8.61 -10.39 -1.77
N LEU A 80 8.09 -9.98 -0.60
CA LEU A 80 6.72 -10.27 -0.20
C LEU A 80 5.72 -9.74 -1.22
N TYR A 81 5.86 -8.49 -1.65
CA TYR A 81 5.01 -7.92 -2.69
C TYR A 81 5.05 -8.75 -3.99
N ASP A 82 6.23 -9.16 -4.44
CA ASP A 82 6.38 -9.98 -5.65
C ASP A 82 5.74 -11.37 -5.51
N HIS A 83 5.84 -11.99 -4.34
CA HIS A 83 5.18 -13.27 -4.06
C HIS A 83 3.65 -13.13 -4.09
N VAL A 84 3.11 -12.10 -3.46
CA VAL A 84 1.67 -11.81 -3.48
C VAL A 84 1.19 -11.56 -4.90
N ARG A 85 1.89 -10.74 -5.67
CA ARG A 85 1.58 -10.45 -7.06
C ARG A 85 1.52 -11.72 -7.92
N LYS A 86 2.53 -12.57 -7.82
CA LYS A 86 2.57 -13.85 -8.54
C LYS A 86 1.45 -14.79 -8.10
N SER A 87 1.13 -14.83 -6.82
CA SER A 87 -0.01 -15.61 -6.30
C SER A 87 -1.33 -15.17 -6.93
N ILE A 88 -1.56 -13.87 -7.03
CA ILE A 88 -2.75 -13.31 -7.67
C ILE A 88 -2.77 -13.63 -9.17
N ASP A 89 -1.67 -13.48 -9.88
CA ASP A 89 -1.59 -13.79 -11.31
C ASP A 89 -1.94 -15.27 -11.59
N VAL A 90 -1.48 -16.18 -10.74
CA VAL A 90 -1.83 -17.61 -10.83
C VAL A 90 -3.33 -17.82 -10.62
N LEU A 91 -3.91 -17.19 -9.60
CA LEU A 91 -5.35 -17.30 -9.32
C LEU A 91 -6.21 -16.80 -10.49
N LEU A 92 -5.85 -15.64 -11.04
CA LEU A 92 -6.55 -15.04 -12.20
C LEU A 92 -6.49 -15.94 -13.43
N THR A 93 -5.35 -16.59 -13.66
CA THR A 93 -5.17 -17.51 -14.79
C THR A 93 -5.97 -18.81 -14.61
N LEU A 94 -5.99 -19.38 -13.40
CA LEU A 94 -6.65 -20.65 -13.13
C LEU A 94 -8.17 -20.55 -13.14
N HIS A 95 -8.73 -19.43 -12.69
CA HIS A 95 -10.16 -19.28 -12.51
C HIS A 95 -10.88 -18.55 -13.65
N HIS A 96 -10.18 -18.18 -14.71
CA HIS A 96 -10.75 -17.49 -15.89
C HIS A 96 -11.61 -16.28 -15.52
N TYR A 97 -11.08 -15.40 -14.65
CA TYR A 97 -11.80 -14.21 -14.22
C TYR A 97 -12.15 -13.28 -15.39
N GLU A 98 -13.36 -12.70 -15.32
CA GLU A 98 -13.82 -11.75 -16.35
C GLU A 98 -13.01 -10.46 -16.40
N VAL A 99 -12.44 -10.06 -15.27
CA VAL A 99 -11.60 -8.87 -15.15
C VAL A 99 -10.29 -9.21 -14.47
N LEU A 100 -9.21 -8.90 -15.16
CA LEU A 100 -7.86 -8.96 -14.60
C LEU A 100 -7.61 -7.69 -13.80
N TYR A 101 -7.00 -7.83 -12.63
CA TYR A 101 -6.57 -6.71 -11.81
C TYR A 101 -5.12 -6.87 -11.37
N THR A 102 -4.50 -5.79 -10.97
CA THR A 102 -3.15 -5.76 -10.41
C THR A 102 -3.17 -5.12 -9.03
N ILE A 103 -2.07 -5.23 -8.32
CA ILE A 103 -1.84 -4.55 -7.05
C ILE A 103 -0.64 -3.62 -7.15
N SER A 104 -0.70 -2.53 -6.42
CA SER A 104 0.44 -1.63 -6.22
C SER A 104 0.85 -1.64 -4.76
N GLY A 105 2.12 -1.37 -4.47
CA GLY A 105 2.63 -1.34 -3.11
C GLY A 105 3.53 -0.14 -2.84
N GLY A 106 3.51 0.34 -1.61
CA GLY A 106 4.43 1.36 -1.11
C GLY A 106 5.15 0.88 0.13
N ILE A 107 6.48 0.91 0.13
CA ILE A 107 7.31 0.51 1.27
C ILE A 107 7.80 1.75 2.01
N THR A 108 7.69 1.72 3.34
CA THR A 108 8.15 2.78 4.24
C THR A 108 8.98 2.15 5.36
N GLN A 109 10.17 2.68 5.62
CA GLN A 109 11.08 2.17 6.65
C GLN A 109 11.96 3.28 7.25
N GLY A 110 12.75 2.91 8.25
CA GLY A 110 13.72 3.79 8.89
C GLY A 110 13.07 5.02 9.52
N ASP A 111 13.68 6.18 9.34
CA ASP A 111 13.22 7.46 9.92
C ASP A 111 11.77 7.81 9.59
N ALA A 112 11.25 7.32 8.47
CA ALA A 112 9.86 7.52 8.09
C ALA A 112 8.87 6.73 8.97
N VAL A 113 9.32 5.66 9.62
CA VAL A 113 8.51 4.85 10.55
C VAL A 113 8.67 5.34 11.98
N ASP A 114 9.79 5.95 12.33
CA ASP A 114 10.04 6.55 13.66
C ASP A 114 9.21 7.81 13.92
N ALA A 115 8.55 8.33 12.89
CA ALA A 115 7.59 9.41 13.00
C ALA A 115 6.36 8.98 13.84
N ASP A 116 5.57 9.95 14.27
CA ASP A 116 4.30 9.64 14.92
C ASP A 116 3.36 8.86 13.99
N TYR A 117 2.39 8.16 14.56
CA TYR A 117 1.45 7.32 13.81
C TYR A 117 0.82 8.03 12.60
N MET A 118 0.34 9.25 12.80
CA MET A 118 -0.34 9.99 11.72
C MET A 118 0.59 10.34 10.58
N THR A 119 1.81 10.75 10.90
CA THR A 119 2.85 11.06 9.90
C THR A 119 3.31 9.82 9.17
N THR A 120 3.54 8.72 9.87
CA THR A 120 3.91 7.43 9.25
C THR A 120 2.82 6.94 8.30
N MET A 121 1.55 7.05 8.67
CA MET A 121 0.44 6.68 7.80
C MET A 121 0.36 7.57 6.56
N LYS A 122 0.65 8.86 6.67
CA LYS A 122 0.74 9.76 5.50
C LYS A 122 1.88 9.36 4.54
N TYR A 123 3.03 9.00 5.07
CA TYR A 123 4.16 8.55 4.25
C TYR A 123 3.85 7.23 3.54
N SER A 124 3.21 6.28 4.22
CA SER A 124 2.80 5.02 3.62
C SER A 124 1.74 5.21 2.53
N GLU A 125 0.79 6.11 2.74
CA GLU A 125 -0.21 6.49 1.73
C GLU A 125 0.44 7.13 0.52
N PHE A 126 1.34 8.07 0.73
CA PHE A 126 2.11 8.70 -0.34
C PHE A 126 2.88 7.65 -1.15
N ALA A 127 3.57 6.71 -0.50
CA ALA A 127 4.33 5.66 -1.17
C ALA A 127 3.43 4.79 -2.06
N LEU A 128 2.25 4.40 -1.59
CA LEU A 128 1.29 3.66 -2.40
C LEU A 128 0.79 4.49 -3.60
N GLN A 129 0.40 5.74 -3.36
CA GLN A 129 -0.07 6.62 -4.43
C GLN A 129 1.02 6.87 -5.48
N GLU A 130 2.27 6.96 -5.07
CA GLU A 130 3.41 7.13 -5.98
C GLU A 130 3.62 5.89 -6.86
N ALA A 131 3.47 4.68 -6.31
CA ALA A 131 3.47 3.45 -7.11
C ALA A 131 2.36 3.46 -8.18
N LYS A 132 1.15 3.88 -7.79
CA LYS A 132 0.02 4.01 -8.72
C LYS A 132 0.25 5.08 -9.79
N ARG A 133 0.79 6.23 -9.42
CA ARG A 133 1.11 7.32 -10.34
C ARG A 133 2.18 6.94 -11.36
N ARG A 134 3.17 6.15 -10.96
CA ARG A 134 4.27 5.68 -11.83
C ARG A 134 3.89 4.56 -12.78
N GLY A 135 2.65 4.08 -12.77
CA GLY A 135 2.15 3.12 -13.75
C GLY A 135 1.41 1.93 -13.18
N LYS A 136 1.18 1.88 -11.87
CA LYS A 136 0.52 0.75 -11.18
C LYS A 136 1.29 -0.56 -11.32
N ASN A 137 0.80 -1.65 -10.75
CA ASN A 137 1.40 -2.99 -10.82
C ASN A 137 2.90 -3.00 -10.48
N GLN A 138 3.28 -2.25 -9.45
CA GLN A 138 4.66 -2.09 -9.01
C GLN A 138 4.73 -1.72 -7.53
N VAL A 139 5.91 -1.83 -6.96
CA VAL A 139 6.20 -1.36 -5.62
C VAL A 139 7.10 -0.11 -5.69
N TYR A 140 6.84 0.85 -4.80
CA TYR A 140 7.62 2.07 -4.65
C TYR A 140 8.19 2.13 -3.23
N LEU A 141 9.46 2.48 -3.11
CA LEU A 141 10.10 2.77 -1.83
C LEU A 141 9.98 4.25 -1.52
N TYR A 142 9.44 4.57 -0.33
CA TYR A 142 9.33 5.94 0.14
C TYR A 142 10.69 6.66 0.12
N GLU A 143 10.71 7.82 -0.53
CA GLU A 143 11.84 8.73 -0.59
C GLU A 143 11.41 10.10 -0.05
N LYS A 144 12.12 10.59 0.95
CA LYS A 144 11.82 11.87 1.61
C LYS A 144 11.78 13.04 0.61
N GLN A 145 12.73 13.07 -0.32
CA GLN A 145 12.81 14.15 -1.31
C GLN A 145 11.57 14.16 -2.23
N ASP A 146 11.13 13.00 -2.69
CA ASP A 146 9.93 12.88 -3.53
C ASP A 146 8.67 13.36 -2.79
N TYR A 147 8.56 13.02 -1.50
CA TYR A 147 7.46 13.48 -0.65
C TYR A 147 7.47 14.99 -0.46
N GLU A 148 8.64 15.59 -0.19
CA GLU A 148 8.77 17.04 -0.03
C GLU A 148 8.43 17.79 -1.33
N ASP A 149 8.88 17.29 -2.48
CA ASP A 149 8.58 17.87 -3.80
C ASP A 149 7.08 17.79 -4.10
N TRP A 150 6.46 16.64 -3.83
CA TRP A 150 5.01 16.46 -3.98
C TRP A 150 4.23 17.42 -3.07
N ARG A 151 4.64 17.57 -1.83
CA ARG A 151 4.00 18.46 -0.86
C ARG A 151 4.09 19.91 -1.28
N LYS A 152 5.27 20.37 -1.75
CA LYS A 152 5.47 21.72 -2.28
C LYS A 152 4.57 21.98 -3.47
N LYS A 153 4.53 21.07 -4.43
CA LYS A 153 3.69 21.16 -5.63
C LYS A 153 2.20 21.24 -5.26
N ARG A 154 1.75 20.42 -4.34
CA ARG A 154 0.38 20.42 -3.85
C ARG A 154 0.01 21.74 -3.18
N ASN A 155 0.89 22.28 -2.34
CA ASN A 155 0.68 23.57 -1.68
C ASN A 155 0.58 24.71 -2.71
N LEU A 156 1.46 24.73 -3.70
CA LEU A 156 1.42 25.72 -4.78
C LEU A 156 0.10 25.63 -5.57
N MET A 157 -0.34 24.44 -5.92
CA MET A 157 -1.62 24.25 -6.62
C MET A 157 -2.81 24.71 -5.79
N ASN A 158 -2.79 24.48 -4.49
CA ASN A 158 -3.84 24.95 -3.58
C ASN A 158 -3.86 26.49 -3.47
N MET A 159 -2.70 27.12 -3.43
CA MET A 159 -2.58 28.59 -3.46
C MET A 159 -3.15 29.17 -4.75
N LEU A 160 -2.78 28.61 -5.91
CA LEU A 160 -3.27 29.04 -7.20
C LEU A 160 -4.80 28.90 -7.32
N ARG A 161 -5.38 27.81 -6.83
CA ARG A 161 -6.83 27.62 -6.82
C ARG A 161 -7.54 28.69 -5.98
N ARG A 162 -6.99 29.07 -4.83
CA ARG A 162 -7.55 30.15 -4.01
C ARG A 162 -7.49 31.50 -4.72
N CYS A 163 -6.41 31.80 -5.43
CA CYS A 163 -6.29 33.06 -6.20
C CYS A 163 -7.31 33.16 -7.36
N VAL A 164 -7.75 32.03 -7.91
CA VAL A 164 -8.74 32.01 -9.01
C VAL A 164 -10.19 32.14 -8.48
N THR A 165 -10.46 31.74 -7.25
CA THR A 165 -11.80 31.77 -6.63
C THR A 165 -12.10 33.07 -5.89
N ASP A 166 -11.09 33.88 -5.63
CA ASP A 166 -11.21 35.21 -5.03
C ASP A 166 -11.22 36.29 -6.16
#